data_515071b0c4a89e3bddd91f1736a792a1
#
_entry.id   515071b0c4a89e3bddd91f1736a792a1
#
_cell.length_a   1.000
_cell.length_b   1.000
_cell.length_c   1.000
_cell.angle_alpha   90.00
_cell.angle_beta   90.00
_cell.angle_gamma   90.00
#
_symmetry.space_group_name_H-M   'P 1'
#
loop_
_entity.id
_entity.type
_entity.pdbx_description
1 polymer ?
#
loop_
_entity_poly.entity_id
_entity_poly.type
_entity_poly.pdbx_seq_one_letter_code
_entity_poly.pdbx_strand_id
1 'polypeptide(L)'
;MSYRFLKTLVFSIILINFTFSSNSTSTPASFADLAEKLMPSVVNISTTQTVVTRSNPFPFEFPPGSPFEDMFKEFGTPQKRKASALGSGFIIDSKGLVVTNNHVIKGADDILVRVNGDKEYSAKIIGADPLSDLAVLQINSKDI
;
A
#
# COMPACT_ATOMS: atom_id res chain seq x y z
N MET A 1 47.48 -40.08 -35.81
CA MET A 1 46.35 -39.34 -35.21
C MET A 1 46.59 -37.86 -35.47
N SER A 2 45.76 -37.20 -36.30
CA SER A 2 46.09 -35.86 -36.84
C SER A 2 46.00 -34.79 -35.74
N TYR A 3 47.01 -33.93 -35.65
CA TYR A 3 47.10 -32.78 -34.75
C TYR A 3 45.87 -31.88 -34.72
N ARG A 4 45.13 -31.88 -35.80
CA ARG A 4 43.82 -31.18 -35.95
C ARG A 4 42.73 -31.85 -35.06
N PHE A 5 42.74 -33.14 -34.96
CA PHE A 5 41.77 -33.92 -34.13
C PHE A 5 42.02 -33.68 -32.63
N LEU A 6 43.30 -33.59 -32.25
CA LEU A 6 43.64 -33.29 -30.86
C LEU A 6 43.24 -31.88 -30.43
N LYS A 7 43.39 -30.88 -31.32
CA LYS A 7 42.94 -29.49 -31.04
C LYS A 7 41.44 -29.39 -30.88
N THR A 8 40.68 -30.05 -31.75
CA THR A 8 39.20 -30.04 -31.64
C THR A 8 38.70 -30.75 -30.39
N LEU A 9 39.36 -31.83 -30.00
CA LEU A 9 39.04 -32.57 -28.77
C LEU A 9 39.32 -31.71 -27.51
N VAL A 10 40.46 -31.05 -27.45
CA VAL A 10 40.83 -30.16 -26.33
C VAL A 10 39.89 -28.94 -26.24
N PHE A 11 39.52 -28.36 -27.38
CA PHE A 11 38.59 -27.23 -27.42
C PHE A 11 37.18 -27.66 -26.99
N SER A 12 36.74 -28.86 -27.35
CA SER A 12 35.44 -29.40 -26.93
C SER A 12 35.41 -29.68 -25.42
N ILE A 13 36.50 -30.16 -24.82
CA ILE A 13 36.58 -30.41 -23.37
C ILE A 13 36.59 -29.09 -22.56
N ILE A 14 37.19 -28.01 -23.09
CA ILE A 14 37.18 -26.70 -22.46
C ILE A 14 35.79 -26.10 -22.48
N LEU A 15 35.00 -26.26 -23.54
CA LEU A 15 33.62 -25.79 -23.65
C LEU A 15 32.65 -26.48 -22.67
N ILE A 16 32.89 -27.77 -22.34
CA ILE A 16 32.05 -28.53 -21.44
C ILE A 16 32.19 -28.10 -19.97
N ASN A 17 33.34 -27.50 -19.60
CA ASN A 17 33.59 -27.03 -18.23
C ASN A 17 32.97 -25.63 -17.93
N PHE A 18 32.38 -24.98 -18.91
CA PHE A 18 31.64 -23.72 -18.70
C PHE A 18 30.15 -23.98 -18.37
N THR A 19 29.91 -25.02 -17.57
CA THR A 19 28.60 -25.12 -16.89
C THR A 19 28.57 -24.06 -15.82
N PHE A 20 27.83 -22.96 -16.10
CA PHE A 20 27.43 -22.00 -15.09
C PHE A 20 26.74 -22.75 -13.96
N SER A 21 27.41 -22.89 -12.82
CA SER A 21 26.71 -23.19 -11.57
C SER A 21 25.76 -22.04 -11.29
N SER A 22 24.55 -22.16 -11.77
CA SER A 22 23.47 -21.32 -11.30
C SER A 22 23.31 -21.65 -9.82
N ASN A 23 23.87 -20.81 -8.95
CA ASN A 23 23.48 -20.80 -7.55
C ASN A 23 22.00 -20.39 -7.52
N SER A 24 21.11 -21.34 -7.75
CA SER A 24 19.71 -21.14 -7.38
C SER A 24 19.72 -21.07 -5.86
N THR A 25 19.57 -19.85 -5.33
CA THR A 25 19.23 -19.68 -3.92
C THR A 25 17.95 -20.48 -3.70
N SER A 26 18.10 -21.59 -2.96
CA SER A 26 16.94 -22.42 -2.62
C SER A 26 15.90 -21.54 -1.94
N THR A 27 14.68 -21.57 -2.43
CA THR A 27 13.55 -20.92 -1.75
C THR A 27 13.56 -21.41 -0.30
N PRO A 28 13.54 -20.52 0.70
CA PRO A 28 13.54 -20.95 2.09
C PRO A 28 12.34 -21.87 2.35
N ALA A 29 12.57 -22.94 3.10
CA ALA A 29 11.53 -23.90 3.46
C ALA A 29 10.40 -23.28 4.29
N SER A 30 10.67 -22.16 4.96
CA SER A 30 9.71 -21.38 5.74
C SER A 30 10.09 -19.90 5.73
N PHE A 31 9.10 -19.02 5.75
CA PHE A 31 9.27 -17.58 5.96
C PHE A 31 9.02 -17.18 7.42
N ALA A 32 8.84 -18.14 8.35
CA ALA A 32 8.46 -17.88 9.74
C ALA A 32 9.50 -16.99 10.45
N ASP A 33 10.78 -17.33 10.36
CA ASP A 33 11.86 -16.58 11.00
C ASP A 33 11.99 -15.16 10.46
N LEU A 34 11.76 -14.98 9.15
CA LEU A 34 11.77 -13.67 8.51
C LEU A 34 10.57 -12.84 8.97
N ALA A 35 9.38 -13.46 9.02
CA ALA A 35 8.16 -12.82 9.49
C ALA A 35 8.31 -12.38 10.95
N GLU A 36 8.79 -13.25 11.84
CA GLU A 36 9.03 -12.92 13.25
C GLU A 36 9.97 -11.71 13.39
N LYS A 37 11.05 -11.67 12.62
CA LYS A 37 12.01 -10.57 12.63
C LYS A 37 11.44 -9.26 12.13
N LEU A 38 10.56 -9.29 11.12
CA LEU A 38 10.01 -8.08 10.48
C LEU A 38 8.70 -7.61 11.08
N MET A 39 7.98 -8.48 11.79
CA MET A 39 6.67 -8.16 12.38
C MET A 39 6.67 -6.90 13.26
N PRO A 40 7.72 -6.58 14.04
CA PRO A 40 7.77 -5.35 14.81
C PRO A 40 7.74 -4.05 13.98
N SER A 41 8.14 -4.13 12.71
CA SER A 41 8.09 -2.97 11.79
C SER A 41 6.76 -2.84 11.07
N VAL A 42 5.90 -3.85 11.10
CA VAL A 42 4.60 -3.82 10.43
C VAL A 42 3.61 -3.01 11.25
N VAL A 43 2.89 -2.12 10.58
CA VAL A 43 1.88 -1.26 11.22
C VAL A 43 0.53 -1.37 10.52
N ASN A 44 -0.53 -1.15 11.28
CA ASN A 44 -1.87 -0.98 10.74
C ASN A 44 -2.15 0.50 10.51
N ILE A 45 -2.76 0.82 9.38
CA ILE A 45 -3.11 2.19 9.01
C ILE A 45 -4.63 2.28 8.93
N SER A 46 -5.20 3.21 9.67
CA SER A 46 -6.62 3.55 9.62
C SER A 46 -6.76 4.96 9.05
N THR A 47 -7.62 5.11 8.06
CA THR A 47 -7.93 6.40 7.46
C THR A 47 -9.40 6.73 7.61
N THR A 48 -9.70 8.02 7.75
CA THR A 48 -11.07 8.53 7.78
C THR A 48 -11.22 9.57 6.68
N GLN A 49 -12.30 9.47 5.92
CA GLN A 49 -12.67 10.40 4.86
C GLN A 49 -14.12 10.86 5.04
N THR A 50 -14.36 12.15 4.89
CA THR A 50 -15.70 12.71 4.88
C THR A 50 -16.30 12.64 3.46
N VAL A 51 -17.26 11.76 3.26
CA VAL A 51 -17.94 11.61 1.99
C VAL A 51 -19.25 12.40 2.04
N VAL A 52 -19.42 13.32 1.10
CA VAL A 52 -20.67 14.06 0.93
C VAL A 52 -21.53 13.33 -0.10
N THR A 53 -22.55 12.65 0.37
CA THR A 53 -23.52 11.98 -0.51
C THR A 53 -24.68 12.91 -0.77
N ARG A 54 -24.89 13.29 -2.02
CA ARG A 54 -26.14 13.93 -2.47
C ARG A 54 -27.06 12.80 -2.90
N SER A 55 -28.04 12.53 -2.06
CA SER A 55 -29.09 11.58 -2.40
C SER A 55 -30.25 12.38 -3.00
N ASN A 56 -30.24 12.58 -4.32
CA ASN A 56 -31.45 12.97 -5.01
C ASN A 56 -32.08 11.69 -5.58
N PRO A 57 -33.09 11.10 -4.95
CA PRO A 57 -33.70 9.86 -5.39
C PRO A 57 -34.51 10.04 -6.68
N PHE A 58 -34.70 11.30 -7.14
CA PHE A 58 -35.51 11.61 -8.28
C PHE A 58 -34.67 12.20 -9.42
N PRO A 59 -34.82 11.67 -10.66
CA PRO A 59 -34.09 12.15 -11.83
C PRO A 59 -34.64 13.47 -12.41
N PHE A 60 -35.62 14.11 -11.75
CA PHE A 60 -36.27 15.33 -12.19
C PHE A 60 -36.38 16.33 -11.04
N GLU A 61 -36.31 17.59 -11.40
CA GLU A 61 -36.56 18.70 -10.49
C GLU A 61 -38.08 19.09 -10.57
N PHE A 62 -38.67 19.33 -9.41
CA PHE A 62 -40.07 19.81 -9.37
C PHE A 62 -40.12 21.28 -9.71
N PRO A 63 -41.21 21.73 -10.42
CA PRO A 63 -41.41 23.15 -10.69
C PRO A 63 -41.48 23.97 -9.40
N PRO A 64 -40.91 25.18 -9.37
CA PRO A 64 -40.98 26.07 -8.21
C PRO A 64 -42.43 26.31 -7.80
N GLY A 65 -42.74 26.19 -6.50
CA GLY A 65 -44.08 26.36 -5.96
C GLY A 65 -44.94 25.09 -5.95
N SER A 66 -44.39 23.94 -6.26
CA SER A 66 -45.06 22.65 -6.10
C SER A 66 -45.33 22.36 -4.61
N PRO A 67 -46.52 21.83 -4.22
CA PRO A 67 -46.78 21.42 -2.84
C PRO A 67 -45.83 20.37 -2.28
N PHE A 68 -45.09 19.72 -3.16
CA PHE A 68 -44.12 18.68 -2.82
C PHE A 68 -42.68 19.20 -2.73
N GLU A 69 -42.41 20.47 -3.11
CA GLU A 69 -41.05 21.05 -3.16
C GLU A 69 -40.36 20.97 -1.78
N ASP A 70 -41.08 21.33 -0.71
CA ASP A 70 -40.50 21.35 0.63
C ASP A 70 -40.24 19.95 1.17
N MET A 71 -41.09 18.98 0.86
CA MET A 71 -40.89 17.59 1.23
C MET A 71 -39.67 17.00 0.50
N PHE A 72 -39.43 17.37 -0.74
CA PHE A 72 -38.29 16.84 -1.52
C PHE A 72 -36.98 17.61 -1.31
N LYS A 73 -37.02 18.87 -0.86
CA LYS A 73 -35.83 19.60 -0.41
C LYS A 73 -35.12 18.89 0.75
N GLU A 74 -35.90 18.28 1.65
CA GLU A 74 -35.35 17.54 2.79
C GLU A 74 -34.60 16.30 2.35
N PHE A 75 -35.00 15.59 1.30
CA PHE A 75 -34.30 14.44 0.72
C PHE A 75 -33.08 14.82 -0.10
N GLY A 76 -33.00 16.04 -0.62
CA GLY A 76 -31.86 16.55 -1.41
C GLY A 76 -30.73 17.16 -0.58
N THR A 77 -30.86 17.21 0.75
CA THR A 77 -29.82 17.77 1.60
C THR A 77 -28.55 16.89 1.58
N PRO A 78 -27.37 17.48 1.29
CA PRO A 78 -26.12 16.74 1.29
C PRO A 78 -25.84 16.15 2.69
N GLN A 79 -25.81 14.83 2.78
CA GLN A 79 -25.46 14.16 4.02
C GLN A 79 -23.94 13.90 4.05
N LYS A 80 -23.28 14.40 5.09
CA LYS A 80 -21.87 14.09 5.37
C LYS A 80 -21.81 12.77 6.13
N ARG A 81 -21.09 11.81 5.58
CA ARG A 81 -20.79 10.53 6.26
C ARG A 81 -19.28 10.37 6.38
N LYS A 82 -18.84 9.83 7.50
CA LYS A 82 -17.45 9.42 7.65
C LYS A 82 -17.31 7.99 7.11
N ALA A 83 -16.44 7.82 6.15
CA ALA A 83 -15.99 6.51 5.66
C ALA A 83 -14.62 6.22 6.25
N SER A 84 -14.39 5.00 6.70
CA SER A 84 -13.08 4.56 7.19
C SER A 84 -12.55 3.46 6.28
N ALA A 85 -11.24 3.47 6.06
CA ALA A 85 -10.52 2.41 5.37
C ALA A 85 -9.36 1.92 6.23
N LEU A 86 -8.97 0.68 6.03
CA LEU A 86 -7.85 0.04 6.73
C LEU A 86 -6.82 -0.41 5.71
N GLY A 87 -5.55 -0.31 6.08
CA GLY A 87 -4.41 -0.77 5.32
C GLY A 87 -3.25 -1.16 6.22
N SER A 88 -2.15 -1.52 5.60
CA SER A 88 -0.90 -1.87 6.29
C SER A 88 0.24 -1.02 5.77
N GLY A 89 1.30 -0.93 6.56
CA GLY A 89 2.53 -0.25 6.19
C GLY A 89 3.71 -0.79 6.99
N PHE A 90 4.88 -0.19 6.76
CA PHE A 90 6.13 -0.56 7.41
C PHE A 90 6.83 0.68 7.93
N ILE A 91 7.30 0.63 9.17
CA ILE A 91 8.26 1.60 9.69
C ILE A 91 9.62 1.32 9.05
N ILE A 92 10.20 2.31 8.39
CA ILE A 92 11.49 2.18 7.69
C ILE A 92 12.63 2.96 8.35
N ASP A 93 12.32 3.83 9.31
CA ASP A 93 13.30 4.65 10.00
C ASP A 93 12.85 4.94 11.43
N SER A 94 13.79 4.94 12.37
CA SER A 94 13.56 5.28 13.78
C SER A 94 13.04 6.71 14.01
N LYS A 95 13.11 7.57 12.97
CA LYS A 95 12.50 8.90 12.99
C LYS A 95 10.98 8.87 12.75
N GLY A 96 10.39 7.68 12.60
CA GLY A 96 8.96 7.49 12.42
C GLY A 96 8.50 7.62 10.97
N LEU A 97 9.35 7.30 10.00
CA LEU A 97 8.94 7.19 8.61
C LEU A 97 8.24 5.85 8.38
N VAL A 98 7.04 5.92 7.78
CA VAL A 98 6.21 4.75 7.45
C VAL A 98 5.94 4.74 5.96
N VAL A 99 6.15 3.61 5.32
CA VAL A 99 5.79 3.38 3.91
C VAL A 99 4.49 2.59 3.84
N THR A 100 3.60 3.02 2.97
CA THR A 100 2.32 2.37 2.67
C THR A 100 1.94 2.56 1.20
N ASN A 101 0.78 2.07 0.80
CA ASN A 101 0.25 2.30 -0.54
C ASN A 101 -0.49 3.64 -0.63
N ASN A 102 -0.37 4.29 -1.78
CA ASN A 102 -1.07 5.54 -2.04
C ASN A 102 -2.59 5.40 -1.98
N HIS A 103 -3.14 4.28 -2.50
CA HIS A 103 -4.59 4.06 -2.47
C HIS A 103 -5.15 3.96 -1.05
N VAL A 104 -4.36 3.54 -0.05
CA VAL A 104 -4.78 3.48 1.37
C VAL A 104 -5.04 4.87 1.94
N ILE A 105 -4.23 5.86 1.54
CA ILE A 105 -4.28 7.20 2.12
C ILE A 105 -4.96 8.24 1.22
N LYS A 106 -5.33 7.84 0.02
CA LYS A 106 -5.91 8.74 -0.99
C LYS A 106 -7.24 9.32 -0.51
N GLY A 107 -7.29 10.65 -0.41
CA GLY A 107 -8.50 11.38 0.01
C GLY A 107 -8.81 11.29 1.50
N ALA A 108 -7.88 10.79 2.32
CA ALA A 108 -8.05 10.75 3.77
C ALA A 108 -8.00 12.15 4.39
N ASP A 109 -8.95 12.46 5.25
CA ASP A 109 -8.93 13.67 6.10
C ASP A 109 -8.00 13.45 7.31
N ASP A 110 -8.05 12.22 7.90
CA ASP A 110 -7.24 11.81 9.05
C ASP A 110 -6.58 10.47 8.77
N ILE A 111 -5.33 10.30 9.22
CA ILE A 111 -4.55 9.08 9.12
C ILE A 111 -4.01 8.72 10.50
N LEU A 112 -4.34 7.52 10.96
CA LEU A 112 -3.84 6.95 12.21
C LEU A 112 -2.99 5.72 11.90
N VAL A 113 -1.81 5.64 12.49
CA VAL A 113 -0.89 4.50 12.40
C VAL A 113 -0.85 3.80 13.75
N ARG A 114 -1.22 2.51 13.77
CA ARG A 114 -1.16 1.67 14.97
C ARG A 114 0.11 0.82 14.93
N VAL A 115 0.93 0.97 15.97
CA VAL A 115 2.22 0.29 16.15
C VAL A 115 2.09 -0.68 17.33
N ASN A 116 2.60 -1.91 17.18
CA ASN A 116 2.69 -2.90 18.27
C ASN A 116 1.42 -3.05 19.12
N GLY A 117 0.29 -3.32 18.46
CA GLY A 117 -0.96 -3.70 19.12
C GLY A 117 -1.90 -2.53 19.43
N ASP A 118 -1.56 -1.60 20.34
CA ASP A 118 -2.57 -0.69 20.88
C ASP A 118 -2.21 0.81 20.79
N LYS A 119 -0.96 1.15 20.47
CA LYS A 119 -0.57 2.56 20.37
C LYS A 119 -0.90 3.15 19.01
N GLU A 120 -1.72 4.17 18.98
CA GLU A 120 -2.11 4.90 17.77
C GLU A 120 -1.42 6.26 17.69
N TYR A 121 -0.91 6.58 16.52
CA TYR A 121 -0.21 7.82 16.22
C TYR A 121 -0.87 8.50 15.03
N SER A 122 -1.12 9.80 15.15
CA SER A 122 -1.52 10.60 13.99
C SER A 122 -0.34 10.72 13.04
N ALA A 123 -0.61 10.50 11.75
CA ALA A 123 0.39 10.54 10.70
C ALA A 123 0.15 11.69 9.73
N LYS A 124 1.25 12.24 9.20
CA LYS A 124 1.24 13.25 8.14
C LYS A 124 1.80 12.65 6.86
N ILE A 125 1.20 12.97 5.72
CA ILE A 125 1.72 12.58 4.41
C ILE A 125 2.96 13.43 4.11
N ILE A 126 4.10 12.76 3.86
CA ILE A 126 5.36 13.38 3.42
C ILE A 126 5.42 13.42 1.90
N GLY A 127 4.95 12.36 1.25
CA GLY A 127 4.89 12.26 -0.19
C GLY A 127 4.06 11.06 -0.61
N ALA A 128 3.54 11.11 -1.84
CA ALA A 128 2.80 10.02 -2.45
C ALA A 128 3.03 10.02 -3.96
N ASP A 129 3.17 8.83 -4.52
CA ASP A 129 3.26 8.59 -5.96
C ASP A 129 2.14 7.66 -6.40
N PRO A 130 1.13 8.20 -7.11
CA PRO A 130 0.02 7.40 -7.63
C PRO A 130 0.44 6.37 -8.70
N LEU A 131 1.56 6.59 -9.41
CA LEU A 131 2.00 5.70 -10.48
C LEU A 131 2.60 4.41 -9.93
N SER A 132 3.40 4.51 -8.87
CA SER A 132 3.97 3.34 -8.17
C SER A 132 3.08 2.82 -7.06
N ASP A 133 1.96 3.51 -6.75
CA ASP A 133 1.08 3.25 -5.63
C ASP A 133 1.81 3.25 -4.28
N LEU A 134 2.80 4.13 -4.12
CA LEU A 134 3.56 4.28 -2.88
C LEU A 134 3.24 5.60 -2.19
N ALA A 135 3.26 5.58 -0.86
CA ALA A 135 3.17 6.76 -0.02
C ALA A 135 4.09 6.66 1.19
N VAL A 136 4.59 7.82 1.63
CA VAL A 136 5.42 7.95 2.83
C VAL A 136 4.69 8.85 3.83
N LEU A 137 4.58 8.35 5.04
CA LEU A 137 3.97 9.03 6.17
C LEU A 137 5.03 9.32 7.24
N GLN A 138 4.78 10.34 8.04
CA GLN A 138 5.55 10.69 9.22
C GLN A 138 4.69 10.59 10.46
N ILE A 139 5.09 9.77 11.42
CA ILE A 139 4.56 9.73 12.79
C ILE A 139 5.56 10.33 13.78
N ASN A 140 5.10 10.70 14.97
CA ASN A 140 5.99 11.28 15.98
C ASN A 140 6.88 10.18 16.60
N SER A 141 8.19 10.24 16.34
CA SER A 141 9.16 9.23 16.76
C SER A 141 9.48 9.20 18.26
N LYS A 142 9.06 10.21 19.03
CA LYS A 142 9.35 10.26 20.47
C LYS A 142 8.65 9.17 21.28
N ASP A 143 7.69 8.49 20.63
CA ASP A 143 6.79 7.55 21.28
C ASP A 143 6.91 6.11 20.73
N ILE A 144 7.87 5.87 19.80
CA ILE A 144 8.11 4.57 19.16
C ILE A 144 9.17 3.78 19.93
#